data_69a0eb1765793d5f79972258c9992299
#
_entry.id   69a0eb1765793d5f79972258c9992299
#
_cell.length_a   1.000
_cell.length_b   1.000
_cell.length_c   1.000
_cell.angle_alpha   90.00
_cell.angle_beta   90.00
_cell.angle_gamma   90.00
#
_symmetry.space_group_name_H-M   'P 1'
#
loop_
_entity.id
_entity.type
_entity.pdbx_description
1 polymer ?
#
loop_
_entity_poly.entity_id
_entity_poly.type
_entity_poly.pdbx_seq_one_letter_code
_entity_poly.pdbx_strand_id
1 'polypeptide(L)'
;MLPENNTLSIRSYEVKKFLCPMGLKYQKIHACPNNCVLYRDEFASLKACPTCGFSRFKKKIDGNSGDEDKDGPPAKVMWYLPIIPRFKWLFSIKEDPKNLKWHVDGRKCDNLLRHPANSSQWKKIDETFLEFGAEPINLRLGLATYGMNPYGNLSNKHTSWSILLMIYNLSPLLCMKRKYMMLSMMISSPRQPENEIDVYLKPLIDDLKLLWEEGINVYDSYSQESFCLRATLFCTINDFPAYENLSGYSVNGHFACPICEKNMSYIQLKHD
;
A
#
# COMPACT_ATOMS: atom_id res chain seq x y z
N MET A 1 17.54 -3.32 20.68
CA MET A 1 17.22 -4.14 21.86
C MET A 1 16.01 -3.52 22.53
N LEU A 2 15.08 -4.34 23.00
CA LEU A 2 13.94 -3.88 23.81
C LEU A 2 14.43 -3.64 25.25
N PRO A 3 13.84 -2.69 26.01
CA PRO A 3 14.19 -2.48 27.42
C PRO A 3 13.98 -3.76 28.24
N GLU A 4 14.78 -3.99 29.28
CA GLU A 4 14.73 -5.21 30.11
C GLU A 4 13.38 -5.47 30.80
N ASN A 5 12.56 -4.43 31.01
CA ASN A 5 11.22 -4.53 31.64
C ASN A 5 10.08 -4.36 30.63
N ASN A 6 10.26 -4.74 29.36
CA ASN A 6 9.18 -4.65 28.40
C ASN A 6 8.08 -5.70 28.71
N THR A 7 6.83 -5.27 28.60
CA THR A 7 5.64 -6.12 28.79
C THR A 7 5.15 -6.81 27.52
N LEU A 8 6.00 -6.83 26.48
CA LEU A 8 5.62 -7.47 25.21
C LEU A 8 5.61 -8.99 25.38
N SER A 9 4.53 -9.60 24.92
CA SER A 9 4.34 -11.03 24.95
C SER A 9 5.38 -11.77 24.11
N ILE A 10 5.95 -12.85 24.66
CA ILE A 10 6.95 -13.71 24.01
C ILE A 10 6.30 -14.54 22.88
N ARG A 11 4.98 -14.72 22.87
CA ARG A 11 4.27 -15.56 21.88
C ARG A 11 3.61 -14.71 20.80
N SER A 12 3.90 -15.02 19.53
CA SER A 12 3.30 -14.34 18.37
C SER A 12 1.76 -14.36 18.37
N TYR A 13 1.14 -15.36 19.00
CA TYR A 13 -0.32 -15.45 19.18
C TYR A 13 -0.88 -14.35 20.07
N GLU A 14 -0.20 -14.04 21.18
CA GLU A 14 -0.63 -13.01 22.13
C GLU A 14 -0.44 -11.61 21.52
N VAL A 15 0.67 -11.39 20.81
CA VAL A 15 0.88 -10.15 20.03
C VAL A 15 -0.25 -9.95 19.01
N LYS A 16 -0.66 -10.99 18.29
CA LYS A 16 -1.80 -10.92 17.36
C LYS A 16 -3.11 -10.58 18.06
N LYS A 17 -3.34 -11.07 19.28
CA LYS A 17 -4.54 -10.78 20.07
C LYS A 17 -4.65 -9.30 20.43
N PHE A 18 -3.52 -8.61 20.62
CA PHE A 18 -3.49 -7.15 20.82
C PHE A 18 -3.59 -6.37 19.52
N LEU A 19 -2.91 -6.80 18.47
CA LEU A 19 -2.86 -6.08 17.21
C LEU A 19 -4.16 -6.17 16.39
N CYS A 20 -4.88 -7.31 16.46
CA CYS A 20 -6.12 -7.49 15.71
C CYS A 20 -7.23 -6.49 16.07
N PRO A 21 -7.52 -6.20 17.37
CA PRO A 21 -8.50 -5.16 17.73
C PRO A 21 -8.11 -3.76 17.29
N MET A 22 -6.81 -3.48 17.13
CA MET A 22 -6.29 -2.20 16.62
C MET A 22 -6.38 -2.06 15.10
N GLY A 23 -7.09 -2.95 14.40
CA GLY A 23 -7.20 -2.93 12.94
C GLY A 23 -5.92 -3.37 12.21
N LEU A 24 -4.95 -3.94 12.92
CA LEU A 24 -3.68 -4.42 12.36
C LEU A 24 -3.76 -5.88 11.89
N LYS A 25 -4.97 -6.39 11.66
CA LYS A 25 -5.20 -7.71 11.07
C LYS A 25 -4.77 -7.69 9.61
N TYR A 26 -4.01 -8.69 9.20
CA TYR A 26 -3.68 -8.89 7.79
C TYR A 26 -4.52 -10.01 7.18
N GLN A 27 -4.70 -9.95 5.88
CA GLN A 27 -5.29 -11.00 5.07
C GLN A 27 -4.18 -11.67 4.26
N LYS A 28 -4.10 -12.98 4.34
CA LYS A 28 -3.18 -13.76 3.51
C LYS A 28 -3.92 -14.18 2.25
N ILE A 29 -3.57 -13.56 1.12
CA ILE A 29 -4.19 -13.83 -0.18
C ILE A 29 -3.21 -14.66 -1.01
N HIS A 30 -3.66 -15.77 -1.55
CA HIS A 30 -2.84 -16.56 -2.46
C HIS A 30 -2.81 -15.90 -3.84
N ALA A 31 -1.67 -16.00 -4.51
CA ALA A 31 -1.47 -15.45 -5.85
C ALA A 31 -0.98 -16.54 -6.81
N CYS A 32 -1.29 -16.36 -8.08
CA CYS A 32 -0.71 -17.18 -9.14
C CYS A 32 0.82 -17.00 -9.16
N PRO A 33 1.62 -18.07 -9.31
CA PRO A 33 3.07 -17.97 -9.44
C PRO A 33 3.52 -17.04 -10.59
N ASN A 34 2.74 -16.99 -11.67
CA ASN A 34 2.96 -16.13 -12.84
C ASN A 34 2.22 -14.78 -12.77
N ASN A 35 1.79 -14.35 -11.59
CA ASN A 35 1.12 -13.07 -11.32
C ASN A 35 -0.23 -12.85 -12.04
N CYS A 36 -0.84 -13.82 -12.67
CA CYS A 36 -2.05 -13.63 -13.49
C CYS A 36 -3.28 -13.24 -12.65
N VAL A 37 -3.45 -13.84 -11.46
CA VAL A 37 -4.63 -13.63 -10.61
C VAL A 37 -4.28 -13.71 -9.12
N LEU A 38 -5.10 -13.05 -8.29
CA LEU A 38 -5.23 -13.33 -6.87
C LEU A 38 -6.38 -14.31 -6.65
N TYR A 39 -6.18 -15.31 -5.79
CA TYR A 39 -7.23 -16.26 -5.43
C TYR A 39 -8.16 -15.67 -4.36
N ARG A 40 -8.97 -14.69 -4.78
CA ARG A 40 -10.01 -14.02 -4.00
C ARG A 40 -11.28 -13.87 -4.86
N ASP A 41 -12.37 -13.48 -4.24
CA ASP A 41 -13.66 -13.24 -4.91
C ASP A 41 -14.06 -14.44 -5.80
N GLU A 42 -14.25 -14.25 -7.09
CA GLU A 42 -14.61 -15.29 -8.06
C GLU A 42 -13.55 -16.41 -8.19
N PHE A 43 -12.28 -16.13 -7.88
CA PHE A 43 -11.19 -17.10 -7.97
C PHE A 43 -10.88 -17.81 -6.63
N ALA A 44 -11.62 -17.48 -5.56
CA ALA A 44 -11.31 -17.96 -4.20
C ALA A 44 -11.26 -19.48 -4.07
N SER A 45 -12.12 -20.20 -4.80
CA SER A 45 -12.24 -21.67 -4.75
C SER A 45 -11.30 -22.42 -5.70
N LEU A 46 -10.66 -21.72 -6.64
CA LEU A 46 -9.85 -22.36 -7.67
C LEU A 46 -8.55 -22.95 -7.11
N LYS A 47 -8.17 -24.14 -7.59
CA LYS A 47 -6.91 -24.83 -7.27
C LYS A 47 -5.81 -24.58 -8.32
N ALA A 48 -6.18 -24.11 -9.51
CA ALA A 48 -5.27 -23.73 -10.60
C ALA A 48 -5.64 -22.37 -11.17
N CYS A 49 -4.68 -21.70 -11.79
CA CYS A 49 -4.88 -20.40 -12.42
C CYS A 49 -5.72 -20.55 -13.70
N PRO A 50 -6.83 -19.81 -13.85
CA PRO A 50 -7.67 -19.89 -15.04
C PRO A 50 -6.98 -19.35 -16.31
N THR A 51 -5.95 -18.51 -16.15
CA THR A 51 -5.22 -17.89 -17.27
C THR A 51 -4.06 -18.74 -17.75
N CYS A 52 -3.21 -19.25 -16.84
CA CYS A 52 -1.98 -19.96 -17.24
C CYS A 52 -1.93 -21.42 -16.81
N GLY A 53 -2.96 -21.95 -16.13
CA GLY A 53 -3.04 -23.34 -15.70
C GLY A 53 -2.13 -23.75 -14.52
N PHE A 54 -1.27 -22.84 -14.02
CA PHE A 54 -0.37 -23.19 -12.92
C PHE A 54 -1.14 -23.47 -11.62
N SER A 55 -0.66 -24.48 -10.86
CA SER A 55 -1.24 -24.81 -9.57
C SER A 55 -1.10 -23.68 -8.56
N ARG A 56 -2.17 -23.44 -7.79
CA ARG A 56 -2.18 -22.54 -6.63
C ARG A 56 -1.23 -22.97 -5.52
N PHE A 57 -0.95 -24.28 -5.43
CA PHE A 57 -0.19 -24.92 -4.36
C PHE A 57 1.13 -25.48 -4.87
N LYS A 58 2.15 -25.49 -4.02
CA LYS A 58 3.42 -26.16 -4.31
C LYS A 58 3.20 -27.66 -4.31
N LYS A 59 3.84 -28.38 -5.27
CA LYS A 59 3.88 -29.83 -5.26
C LYS A 59 4.62 -30.30 -4.01
N LYS A 60 4.10 -31.34 -3.34
CA LYS A 60 4.83 -32.03 -2.27
C LYS A 60 6.04 -32.71 -2.87
N ILE A 61 7.21 -32.56 -2.26
CA ILE A 61 8.46 -33.19 -2.71
C ILE A 61 8.56 -34.65 -2.17
N ASP A 62 7.75 -34.97 -1.17
CA ASP A 62 7.84 -36.28 -0.50
C ASP A 62 7.05 -37.32 -1.27
N GLY A 63 7.79 -38.32 -1.78
CA GLY A 63 7.29 -39.46 -2.55
C GLY A 63 6.47 -40.49 -1.76
N ASN A 64 5.76 -40.12 -0.73
CA ASN A 64 4.85 -41.00 0.00
C ASN A 64 3.41 -40.74 -0.49
N SER A 65 3.00 -41.55 -1.42
CA SER A 65 1.73 -41.64 -2.13
C SER A 65 0.58 -42.08 -1.21
N GLY A 66 0.15 -41.26 -0.25
CA GLY A 66 -0.92 -41.67 0.67
C GLY A 66 -2.01 -40.63 0.93
N ASP A 67 -1.83 -39.38 0.55
CA ASP A 67 -2.76 -38.31 0.89
C ASP A 67 -2.85 -37.29 -0.29
N GLU A 68 -3.48 -37.73 -1.39
CA GLU A 68 -3.65 -36.94 -2.61
C GLU A 68 -4.59 -35.72 -2.41
N ASP A 69 -5.35 -35.67 -1.31
CA ASP A 69 -6.43 -34.73 -1.09
C ASP A 69 -6.04 -33.51 -0.23
N LYS A 70 -4.83 -33.44 0.33
CA LYS A 70 -4.40 -32.27 1.12
C LYS A 70 -3.64 -31.27 0.26
N ASP A 71 -4.26 -30.10 0.10
CA ASP A 71 -3.63 -28.96 -0.54
C ASP A 71 -2.28 -28.62 0.14
N GLY A 72 -1.21 -28.53 -0.66
CA GLY A 72 0.11 -28.13 -0.18
C GLY A 72 0.17 -26.65 0.26
N PRO A 73 1.33 -26.16 0.69
CA PRO A 73 1.48 -24.71 0.96
C PRO A 73 1.29 -23.91 -0.32
N PRO A 74 0.74 -22.68 -0.24
CA PRO A 74 0.52 -21.83 -1.40
C PRO A 74 1.84 -21.55 -2.14
N ALA A 75 1.78 -21.54 -3.48
CA ALA A 75 2.95 -21.29 -4.31
C ALA A 75 3.45 -19.84 -4.19
N LYS A 76 2.53 -18.89 -4.11
CA LYS A 76 2.81 -17.46 -3.91
C LYS A 76 1.77 -16.83 -2.99
N VAL A 77 2.20 -15.85 -2.20
CA VAL A 77 1.35 -15.18 -1.20
C VAL A 77 1.58 -13.70 -1.21
N MET A 78 0.48 -12.97 -1.06
CA MET A 78 0.45 -11.57 -0.70
C MET A 78 -0.16 -11.40 0.69
N TRP A 79 0.39 -10.50 1.49
CA TRP A 79 -0.21 -10.03 2.74
C TRP A 79 -0.82 -8.66 2.49
N TYR A 80 -2.14 -8.59 2.63
CA TYR A 80 -2.89 -7.33 2.56
C TYR A 80 -3.28 -6.89 3.97
N LEU A 81 -3.01 -5.65 4.30
CA LEU A 81 -3.37 -5.01 5.57
C LEU A 81 -4.45 -3.97 5.27
N PRO A 82 -5.76 -4.29 5.47
CA PRO A 82 -6.86 -3.40 5.14
C PRO A 82 -6.69 -2.02 5.77
N ILE A 83 -6.95 -0.96 5.00
CA ILE A 83 -6.71 0.41 5.44
C ILE A 83 -7.88 0.98 6.24
N ILE A 84 -9.09 0.55 5.94
CA ILE A 84 -10.32 1.05 6.58
C ILE A 84 -10.32 0.86 8.11
N PRO A 85 -10.05 -0.34 8.67
CA PRO A 85 -9.97 -0.50 10.12
C PRO A 85 -8.90 0.37 10.76
N ARG A 86 -7.80 0.63 10.03
CA ARG A 86 -6.68 1.44 10.52
C ARG A 86 -7.02 2.92 10.56
N PHE A 87 -7.82 3.41 9.60
CA PHE A 87 -8.36 4.77 9.66
C PHE A 87 -9.34 4.90 10.83
N LYS A 88 -10.25 3.95 11.03
CA LYS A 88 -11.13 3.96 12.21
C LYS A 88 -10.35 4.00 13.52
N TRP A 89 -9.27 3.21 13.61
CA TRP A 89 -8.38 3.24 14.77
C TRP A 89 -7.64 4.58 14.93
N LEU A 90 -7.15 5.18 13.82
CA LEU A 90 -6.48 6.48 13.84
C LEU A 90 -7.40 7.56 14.45
N PHE A 91 -8.66 7.60 14.07
CA PHE A 91 -9.64 8.54 14.60
C PHE A 91 -10.11 8.23 16.02
N SER A 92 -9.89 7.03 16.51
CA SER A 92 -10.20 6.66 17.91
C SER A 92 -9.20 7.21 18.94
N ILE A 93 -8.04 7.70 18.48
CA ILE A 93 -7.00 8.28 19.34
C ILE A 93 -7.17 9.80 19.35
N LYS A 94 -7.53 10.36 20.50
CA LYS A 94 -7.93 11.78 20.65
C LYS A 94 -6.98 12.81 20.01
N GLU A 95 -5.69 12.55 20.02
CA GLU A 95 -4.69 13.50 19.49
C GLU A 95 -4.52 13.44 17.97
N ASP A 96 -4.82 12.31 17.34
CA ASP A 96 -4.56 12.10 15.92
C ASP A 96 -5.51 12.89 15.02
N PRO A 97 -6.82 12.95 15.25
CA PRO A 97 -7.75 13.76 14.46
C PRO A 97 -7.42 15.24 14.47
N LYS A 98 -6.97 15.77 15.62
CA LYS A 98 -6.49 17.16 15.72
C LYS A 98 -5.32 17.41 14.77
N ASN A 99 -4.34 16.49 14.74
CA ASN A 99 -3.17 16.62 13.86
C ASN A 99 -3.53 16.52 12.37
N LEU A 100 -4.61 15.82 12.01
CA LEU A 100 -5.07 15.67 10.63
C LEU A 100 -5.62 16.99 10.02
N LYS A 101 -5.93 17.98 10.83
CA LYS A 101 -6.35 19.33 10.38
C LYS A 101 -5.18 20.30 10.15
N TRP A 102 -3.94 19.84 10.36
CA TRP A 102 -2.76 20.71 10.23
C TRP A 102 -2.66 21.41 8.86
N HIS A 103 -3.04 20.77 7.77
CA HIS A 103 -2.98 21.33 6.42
C HIS A 103 -3.90 22.55 6.24
N VAL A 104 -4.90 22.74 7.10
CA VAL A 104 -5.75 23.94 7.16
C VAL A 104 -5.22 24.91 8.20
N ASP A 105 -5.01 24.44 9.44
CA ASP A 105 -4.78 25.31 10.60
C ASP A 105 -3.31 25.71 10.77
N GLY A 106 -2.36 24.86 10.38
CA GLY A 106 -0.92 25.06 10.64
C GLY A 106 -0.04 25.31 9.42
N ARG A 107 -0.63 25.30 8.23
CA ARG A 107 0.11 25.50 6.97
C ARG A 107 0.45 26.99 6.74
N LYS A 108 1.70 27.27 6.36
CA LYS A 108 2.09 28.58 5.87
C LYS A 108 1.64 28.78 4.42
N CYS A 109 0.92 29.88 4.16
CA CYS A 109 0.43 30.26 2.83
C CYS A 109 1.27 31.41 2.26
N ASP A 110 2.53 31.16 1.91
CA ASP A 110 3.49 32.12 1.39
C ASP A 110 3.93 31.84 -0.06
N ASN A 111 3.12 31.07 -0.79
CA ASN A 111 3.37 30.63 -2.18
C ASN A 111 4.64 29.76 -2.37
N LEU A 112 5.29 29.29 -1.31
CA LEU A 112 6.40 28.36 -1.40
C LEU A 112 5.90 26.92 -1.22
N LEU A 113 6.39 26.02 -2.08
CA LEU A 113 6.06 24.60 -2.00
C LEU A 113 6.92 23.92 -0.93
N ARG A 114 6.42 23.86 0.30
CA ARG A 114 7.08 23.16 1.43
C ARG A 114 6.46 21.85 1.77
N HIS A 115 5.24 21.62 1.31
CA HIS A 115 4.45 20.43 1.60
C HIS A 115 3.47 20.18 0.46
N PRO A 116 3.05 18.94 0.16
CA PRO A 116 2.03 18.65 -0.84
C PRO A 116 0.76 19.53 -0.73
N ALA A 117 0.35 19.88 0.49
CA ALA A 117 -0.77 20.79 0.73
C ALA A 117 -0.57 22.23 0.18
N ASN A 118 0.66 22.63 -0.18
CA ASN A 118 0.92 23.92 -0.83
C ASN A 118 0.90 23.83 -2.37
N SER A 119 0.75 22.63 -2.94
CA SER A 119 0.81 22.43 -4.39
C SER A 119 -0.44 22.93 -5.10
N SER A 120 -0.28 23.26 -6.38
CA SER A 120 -1.41 23.58 -7.26
C SER A 120 -2.36 22.38 -7.44
N GLN A 121 -1.81 21.16 -7.43
CA GLN A 121 -2.62 19.95 -7.53
C GLN A 121 -3.57 19.78 -6.34
N TRP A 122 -3.13 20.11 -5.13
CA TRP A 122 -4.00 20.11 -3.95
C TRP A 122 -5.18 21.06 -4.10
N LYS A 123 -4.90 22.31 -4.50
CA LYS A 123 -5.93 23.31 -4.75
C LYS A 123 -6.90 22.86 -5.83
N LYS A 124 -6.38 22.29 -6.94
CA LYS A 124 -7.20 21.79 -8.04
C LYS A 124 -8.14 20.67 -7.62
N ILE A 125 -7.73 19.78 -6.72
CA ILE A 125 -8.61 18.73 -6.18
C ILE A 125 -9.73 19.36 -5.36
N ASP A 126 -9.42 20.32 -4.47
CA ASP A 126 -10.39 20.99 -3.65
C ASP A 126 -11.42 21.80 -4.48
N GLU A 127 -10.95 22.45 -5.55
CA GLU A 127 -11.79 23.21 -6.49
C GLU A 127 -12.65 22.31 -7.39
N THR A 128 -12.12 21.15 -7.79
CA THR A 128 -12.84 20.22 -8.67
C THR A 128 -13.87 19.41 -7.91
N PHE A 129 -13.55 19.00 -6.68
CA PHE A 129 -14.38 18.16 -5.81
C PHE A 129 -14.77 18.92 -4.55
N LEU A 130 -15.69 19.88 -4.71
CA LEU A 130 -16.06 20.83 -3.65
C LEU A 130 -16.52 20.17 -2.35
N GLU A 131 -17.34 19.13 -2.44
CA GLU A 131 -17.79 18.38 -1.25
C GLU A 131 -16.63 17.72 -0.51
N PHE A 132 -15.67 17.16 -1.25
CA PHE A 132 -14.47 16.55 -0.68
C PHE A 132 -13.56 17.61 -0.06
N GLY A 133 -13.36 18.74 -0.75
CA GLY A 133 -12.52 19.84 -0.32
C GLY A 133 -13.08 20.63 0.88
N ALA A 134 -14.39 20.72 0.99
CA ALA A 134 -15.07 21.40 2.09
C ALA A 134 -14.89 20.71 3.45
N GLU A 135 -14.60 19.41 3.46
CA GLU A 135 -14.36 18.65 4.69
C GLU A 135 -12.86 18.49 4.96
N PRO A 136 -12.26 19.26 5.88
CA PRO A 136 -10.82 19.23 6.12
C PRO A 136 -10.28 17.89 6.60
N ILE A 137 -11.14 17.08 7.19
CA ILE A 137 -10.72 15.78 7.77
C ILE A 137 -10.63 14.67 6.73
N ASN A 138 -11.14 14.89 5.52
CA ASN A 138 -10.99 13.96 4.40
C ASN A 138 -9.51 13.75 4.06
N LEU A 139 -9.12 12.50 3.85
CA LEU A 139 -7.71 12.14 3.76
C LEU A 139 -7.18 12.25 2.33
N ARG A 140 -5.99 12.84 2.20
CA ARG A 140 -5.20 12.86 0.97
C ARG A 140 -3.97 12.00 1.16
N LEU A 141 -3.92 10.91 0.42
CA LEU A 141 -2.96 9.82 0.62
C LEU A 141 -1.84 9.87 -0.43
N GLY A 142 -0.61 9.66 0.01
CA GLY A 142 0.50 9.31 -0.85
C GLY A 142 0.70 7.81 -0.85
N LEU A 143 0.94 7.20 -2.01
CA LEU A 143 1.27 5.79 -2.15
C LEU A 143 2.74 5.67 -2.53
N ALA A 144 3.53 5.04 -1.68
CA ALA A 144 4.92 4.72 -1.97
C ALA A 144 5.07 3.23 -2.23
N THR A 145 5.76 2.89 -3.31
CA THR A 145 6.12 1.50 -3.61
C THR A 145 7.62 1.33 -3.55
N TYR A 146 8.05 0.22 -2.98
CA TYR A 146 9.46 -0.07 -2.84
C TYR A 146 9.74 -1.57 -2.84
N GLY A 147 10.66 -1.98 -3.74
CA GLY A 147 11.19 -3.33 -3.76
C GLY A 147 12.43 -3.42 -2.86
N MET A 148 12.39 -4.25 -1.83
CA MET A 148 13.52 -4.44 -0.93
C MET A 148 13.95 -5.90 -0.85
N ASN A 149 15.24 -6.13 -0.66
CA ASN A 149 15.74 -7.43 -0.21
C ASN A 149 15.76 -7.45 1.32
N PRO A 150 14.82 -8.18 1.98
CA PRO A 150 14.68 -8.16 3.43
C PRO A 150 15.88 -8.82 4.15
N TYR A 151 16.71 -9.55 3.44
CA TYR A 151 17.85 -10.27 4.02
C TYR A 151 19.17 -9.49 3.95
N GLY A 152 19.20 -8.32 3.28
CA GLY A 152 20.41 -7.49 3.16
C GLY A 152 21.59 -8.18 2.46
N ASN A 153 21.39 -9.37 1.90
CA ASN A 153 22.42 -10.18 1.29
C ASN A 153 22.26 -10.20 -0.24
N LEU A 154 23.25 -9.70 -0.97
CA LEU A 154 23.24 -9.62 -2.44
C LEU A 154 23.14 -10.98 -3.14
N SER A 155 23.47 -12.07 -2.44
CA SER A 155 23.39 -13.44 -2.98
C SER A 155 21.97 -14.02 -2.95
N ASN A 156 21.05 -13.42 -2.23
CA ASN A 156 19.67 -13.90 -2.10
C ASN A 156 18.76 -13.14 -3.05
N LYS A 157 18.24 -13.83 -4.09
CA LYS A 157 17.30 -13.27 -5.09
C LYS A 157 15.88 -13.04 -4.55
N HIS A 158 15.65 -13.11 -3.23
CA HIS A 158 14.36 -12.83 -2.63
C HIS A 158 14.11 -11.34 -2.53
N THR A 159 13.17 -10.87 -3.31
CA THR A 159 12.70 -9.48 -3.25
C THR A 159 11.33 -9.45 -2.60
N SER A 160 11.13 -8.59 -1.61
CA SER A 160 9.82 -8.26 -1.07
C SER A 160 9.40 -6.92 -1.62
N TRP A 161 8.21 -6.85 -2.18
CA TRP A 161 7.62 -5.60 -2.66
C TRP A 161 6.62 -5.11 -1.64
N SER A 162 6.82 -3.89 -1.16
CA SER A 162 6.00 -3.27 -0.12
C SER A 162 5.29 -2.03 -0.65
N ILE A 163 4.05 -1.84 -0.23
CA ILE A 163 3.26 -0.64 -0.51
C ILE A 163 2.93 0.05 0.80
N LEU A 164 3.36 1.30 0.89
CA LEU A 164 3.14 2.18 2.03
C LEU A 164 2.17 3.29 1.65
N LEU A 165 1.27 3.62 2.56
CA LEU A 165 0.44 4.80 2.47
C LEU A 165 0.89 5.84 3.49
N MET A 166 0.95 7.09 3.04
CA MET A 166 1.24 8.28 3.84
C MET A 166 0.05 9.21 3.84
N ILE A 167 -0.19 9.90 4.96
CA ILE A 167 -1.31 10.83 5.12
C ILE A 167 -0.78 12.26 5.04
N TYR A 168 -1.06 12.97 3.96
CA TYR A 168 -0.58 14.33 3.74
C TYR A 168 -1.42 15.43 4.39
N ASN A 169 -2.47 15.07 5.10
CA ASN A 169 -3.18 15.99 6.00
C ASN A 169 -2.30 16.41 7.20
N LEU A 170 -1.35 15.56 7.57
CA LEU A 170 -0.44 15.76 8.69
C LEU A 170 0.69 16.73 8.34
N SER A 171 1.29 17.32 9.39
CA SER A 171 2.49 18.15 9.21
C SER A 171 3.68 17.36 8.65
N PRO A 172 4.67 18.01 8.02
CA PRO A 172 5.90 17.37 7.53
C PRO A 172 6.63 16.56 8.60
N LEU A 173 6.56 17.00 9.85
CA LEU A 173 7.19 16.33 10.99
C LEU A 173 6.47 15.04 11.41
N LEU A 174 5.18 14.93 11.09
CA LEU A 174 4.34 13.79 11.49
C LEU A 174 4.11 12.80 10.35
N CYS A 175 3.90 13.26 9.12
CA CYS A 175 3.54 12.39 8.00
C CYS A 175 4.58 11.29 7.72
N MET A 176 5.86 11.54 8.06
CA MET A 176 6.97 10.58 7.91
C MET A 176 7.25 9.74 9.16
N LYS A 177 6.50 9.95 10.25
CA LYS A 177 6.68 9.09 11.43
C LYS A 177 6.08 7.71 11.21
N ARG A 178 6.73 6.67 11.72
CA ARG A 178 6.30 5.26 11.61
C ARG A 178 4.85 5.02 12.01
N LYS A 179 4.33 5.78 12.98
CA LYS A 179 2.94 5.71 13.43
C LYS A 179 1.95 5.98 12.30
N TYR A 180 2.27 6.92 11.40
CA TYR A 180 1.37 7.41 10.36
C TYR A 180 1.68 6.86 8.96
N MET A 181 2.84 6.20 8.81
CA MET A 181 3.14 5.43 7.60
C MET A 181 2.51 4.05 7.69
N MET A 182 1.58 3.76 6.81
CA MET A 182 0.80 2.53 6.86
C MET A 182 1.29 1.56 5.79
N LEU A 183 1.92 0.45 6.21
CA LEU A 183 2.14 -0.69 5.32
C LEU A 183 0.77 -1.25 4.95
N SER A 184 0.35 -1.12 3.69
CA SER A 184 -0.94 -1.65 3.22
C SER A 184 -0.81 -3.01 2.56
N MET A 185 0.37 -3.32 2.02
CA MET A 185 0.55 -4.56 1.29
C MET A 185 2.02 -5.00 1.31
N MET A 186 2.24 -6.31 1.33
CA MET A 186 3.56 -6.91 1.12
C MET A 186 3.45 -8.15 0.25
N ILE A 187 4.20 -8.18 -0.82
CA ILE A 187 4.32 -9.31 -1.74
C ILE A 187 5.69 -9.94 -1.50
N SER A 188 5.72 -11.19 -1.08
CA SER A 188 6.96 -11.97 -0.94
C SER A 188 7.11 -12.87 -2.14
N SER A 189 8.14 -12.64 -2.94
CA SER A 189 8.39 -13.44 -4.13
C SER A 189 9.87 -13.42 -4.48
N PRO A 190 10.42 -14.49 -5.07
CA PRO A 190 11.78 -14.47 -5.60
C PRO A 190 11.93 -13.50 -6.80
N ARG A 191 10.83 -13.09 -7.44
CA ARG A 191 10.81 -12.12 -8.54
C ARG A 191 9.84 -10.99 -8.22
N GLN A 192 10.15 -9.79 -8.66
CA GLN A 192 9.27 -8.64 -8.61
C GLN A 192 7.97 -8.91 -9.39
N PRO A 193 6.84 -8.25 -9.05
CA PRO A 193 5.58 -8.41 -9.80
C PRO A 193 5.67 -7.93 -11.25
N GLU A 194 6.70 -7.16 -11.62
CA GLU A 194 6.88 -6.54 -12.94
C GLU A 194 5.60 -5.75 -13.34
N ASN A 195 5.21 -5.76 -14.59
CA ASN A 195 4.02 -5.04 -15.09
C ASN A 195 2.69 -5.58 -14.55
N GLU A 196 2.70 -6.71 -13.84
CA GLU A 196 1.49 -7.32 -13.27
C GLU A 196 1.16 -6.81 -11.85
N ILE A 197 1.69 -5.65 -11.47
CA ILE A 197 1.44 -5.03 -10.15
C ILE A 197 -0.04 -4.74 -9.92
N ASP A 198 -0.79 -4.44 -10.98
CA ASP A 198 -2.23 -4.12 -10.91
C ASP A 198 -3.06 -5.23 -10.28
N VAL A 199 -2.68 -6.51 -10.55
CA VAL A 199 -3.32 -7.67 -9.93
C VAL A 199 -3.24 -7.59 -8.42
N TYR A 200 -2.07 -7.17 -7.90
CA TYR A 200 -1.84 -7.08 -6.46
C TYR A 200 -2.46 -5.84 -5.83
N LEU A 201 -2.54 -4.73 -6.57
CA LEU A 201 -3.15 -3.48 -6.09
C LEU A 201 -4.65 -3.58 -5.91
N LYS A 202 -5.33 -4.53 -6.55
CA LYS A 202 -6.80 -4.64 -6.57
C LYS A 202 -7.46 -4.52 -5.19
N PRO A 203 -7.03 -5.24 -4.12
CA PRO A 203 -7.63 -5.10 -2.80
C PRO A 203 -7.53 -3.69 -2.21
N LEU A 204 -6.40 -3.01 -2.44
CA LEU A 204 -6.19 -1.64 -1.99
C LEU A 204 -7.04 -0.65 -2.79
N ILE A 205 -7.15 -0.87 -4.11
CA ILE A 205 -7.99 -0.05 -4.99
C ILE A 205 -9.46 -0.19 -4.61
N ASP A 206 -9.93 -1.39 -4.25
CA ASP A 206 -11.31 -1.62 -3.79
C ASP A 206 -11.59 -0.80 -2.52
N ASP A 207 -10.69 -0.84 -1.51
CA ASP A 207 -10.81 -0.01 -0.31
C ASP A 207 -10.77 1.51 -0.62
N LEU A 208 -9.90 1.95 -1.54
CA LEU A 208 -9.80 3.35 -1.95
C LEU A 208 -11.03 3.82 -2.73
N LYS A 209 -11.62 2.98 -3.58
CA LYS A 209 -12.88 3.29 -4.27
C LYS A 209 -14.02 3.45 -3.28
N LEU A 210 -14.17 2.53 -2.35
CA LEU A 210 -15.18 2.64 -1.30
C LEU A 210 -15.04 3.95 -0.51
N LEU A 211 -13.80 4.31 -0.14
CA LEU A 211 -13.51 5.57 0.57
C LEU A 211 -13.81 6.81 -0.27
N TRP A 212 -13.62 6.75 -1.58
CA TRP A 212 -13.86 7.86 -2.48
C TRP A 212 -15.35 8.03 -2.81
N GLU A 213 -16.01 6.95 -3.20
CA GLU A 213 -17.37 6.96 -3.74
C GLU A 213 -18.41 7.07 -2.62
N GLU A 214 -18.34 6.22 -1.62
CA GLU A 214 -19.32 6.11 -0.54
C GLU A 214 -18.85 6.78 0.75
N GLY A 215 -17.55 6.68 1.05
CA GLY A 215 -16.97 7.01 2.35
C GLY A 215 -17.27 5.95 3.40
N ILE A 216 -16.79 6.16 4.60
CA ILE A 216 -17.03 5.28 5.75
C ILE A 216 -17.43 6.08 6.98
N ASN A 217 -18.34 5.55 7.78
CA ASN A 217 -18.68 6.18 9.06
C ASN A 217 -17.56 5.94 10.08
N VAL A 218 -17.02 7.04 10.62
CA VAL A 218 -15.93 7.05 11.60
C VAL A 218 -16.28 7.95 12.76
N TYR A 219 -15.98 7.50 13.97
CA TYR A 219 -16.11 8.30 15.18
C TYR A 219 -14.79 9.07 15.42
N ASP A 220 -14.87 10.39 15.47
CA ASP A 220 -13.77 11.27 15.82
C ASP A 220 -13.74 11.49 17.34
N SER A 221 -12.76 10.90 18.00
CA SER A 221 -12.60 11.01 19.47
C SER A 221 -12.19 12.41 19.95
N TYR A 222 -11.74 13.29 19.05
CA TYR A 222 -11.41 14.67 19.39
C TYR A 222 -12.65 15.56 19.42
N SER A 223 -13.47 15.53 18.36
CA SER A 223 -14.74 16.29 18.29
C SER A 223 -15.89 15.59 18.99
N GLN A 224 -15.76 14.29 19.31
CA GLN A 224 -16.78 13.42 19.86
C GLN A 224 -18.03 13.27 18.97
N GLU A 225 -17.82 13.32 17.67
CA GLU A 225 -18.86 13.22 16.65
C GLU A 225 -18.52 12.12 15.65
N SER A 226 -19.55 11.58 15.02
CA SER A 226 -19.41 10.65 13.90
C SER A 226 -19.58 11.39 12.59
N PHE A 227 -18.73 11.09 11.62
CA PHE A 227 -18.76 11.71 10.30
C PHE A 227 -18.47 10.69 9.21
N CYS A 228 -18.74 11.05 7.96
CA CYS A 228 -18.42 10.24 6.79
C CYS A 228 -17.00 10.60 6.31
N LEU A 229 -16.04 9.73 6.59
CA LEU A 229 -14.65 9.90 6.13
C LEU A 229 -14.53 9.46 4.68
N ARG A 230 -14.04 10.36 3.84
CA ARG A 230 -13.60 10.07 2.48
C ARG A 230 -12.08 10.15 2.36
N ALA A 231 -11.52 9.47 1.37
CA ALA A 231 -10.08 9.56 1.09
C ALA A 231 -9.81 9.51 -0.42
N THR A 232 -8.75 10.18 -0.83
CA THR A 232 -8.26 10.15 -2.22
C THR A 232 -6.78 9.82 -2.27
N LEU A 233 -6.37 9.12 -3.33
CA LEU A 233 -4.96 8.97 -3.66
C LEU A 233 -4.49 10.26 -4.33
N PHE A 234 -3.68 11.03 -3.61
CA PHE A 234 -3.19 12.33 -4.07
C PHE A 234 -2.00 12.21 -5.03
N CYS A 235 -1.04 11.35 -4.70
CA CYS A 235 0.14 11.10 -5.52
C CYS A 235 0.76 9.73 -5.24
N THR A 236 1.61 9.30 -6.17
CA THR A 236 2.49 8.14 -5.98
C THR A 236 3.93 8.60 -5.82
N ILE A 237 4.71 7.85 -5.01
CA ILE A 237 6.11 8.12 -4.73
C ILE A 237 6.88 6.84 -5.01
N ASN A 238 7.67 6.85 -6.07
CA ASN A 238 8.33 5.66 -6.56
C ASN A 238 9.77 5.97 -6.91
N ASP A 239 10.66 5.00 -6.75
CA ASP A 239 11.92 4.99 -7.46
C ASP A 239 11.67 4.73 -8.96
N PHE A 240 12.69 4.93 -9.78
CA PHE A 240 12.55 4.84 -11.23
C PHE A 240 12.09 3.43 -11.69
N PRO A 241 12.61 2.31 -11.15
CA PRO A 241 12.12 0.97 -11.46
C PRO A 241 10.67 0.71 -11.03
N ALA A 242 10.27 1.21 -9.87
CA ALA A 242 8.89 1.06 -9.40
C ALA A 242 7.91 1.88 -10.24
N TYR A 243 8.36 3.00 -10.78
CA TYR A 243 7.58 3.84 -11.67
C TYR A 243 7.23 3.12 -12.99
N GLU A 244 8.16 2.36 -13.58
CA GLU A 244 7.91 1.50 -14.74
C GLU A 244 6.72 0.56 -14.49
N ASN A 245 6.76 -0.16 -13.38
CA ASN A 245 5.74 -1.14 -13.01
C ASN A 245 4.36 -0.51 -12.80
N LEU A 246 4.29 0.72 -12.25
CA LEU A 246 3.02 1.39 -11.98
C LEU A 246 2.46 2.16 -13.17
N SER A 247 3.33 2.71 -14.02
CA SER A 247 2.91 3.54 -15.15
C SER A 247 2.73 2.75 -16.46
N GLY A 248 3.34 1.55 -16.53
CA GLY A 248 3.42 0.78 -17.78
C GLY A 248 4.40 1.37 -18.79
N TYR A 249 5.14 2.44 -18.44
CA TYR A 249 6.18 2.99 -19.31
C TYR A 249 7.51 2.28 -19.07
N SER A 250 8.23 1.95 -20.13
CA SER A 250 9.61 1.46 -20.02
C SER A 250 10.52 2.56 -19.47
N VAL A 251 11.34 2.27 -18.47
CA VAL A 251 12.36 3.20 -17.96
C VAL A 251 13.67 3.13 -18.78
N ASN A 252 13.69 2.33 -19.84
CA ASN A 252 14.81 2.17 -20.75
C ASN A 252 14.42 2.56 -22.17
N GLY A 253 15.38 3.14 -22.92
CA GLY A 253 15.19 3.47 -24.34
C GLY A 253 14.78 4.93 -24.61
N HIS A 254 14.30 5.17 -25.82
CA HIS A 254 14.07 6.52 -26.34
C HIS A 254 12.92 7.29 -25.69
N PHE A 255 12.00 6.60 -25.01
CA PHE A 255 10.80 7.18 -24.39
C PHE A 255 10.67 6.78 -22.91
N ALA A 256 11.80 6.74 -22.21
CA ALA A 256 11.86 6.26 -20.83
C ALA A 256 11.26 7.22 -19.78
N CYS A 257 10.93 8.46 -20.15
CA CYS A 257 10.36 9.43 -19.22
C CYS A 257 8.89 9.74 -19.60
N PRO A 258 7.91 9.32 -18.78
CA PRO A 258 6.51 9.58 -19.05
C PRO A 258 6.09 11.05 -18.86
N ILE A 259 6.98 11.88 -18.29
CA ILE A 259 6.75 13.33 -18.15
C ILE A 259 7.18 14.04 -19.44
N CYS A 260 8.34 13.67 -19.98
CA CYS A 260 8.89 14.28 -21.19
C CYS A 260 8.34 13.67 -22.48
N GLU A 261 7.93 12.39 -22.42
CA GLU A 261 7.41 11.61 -23.56
C GLU A 261 8.27 11.79 -24.83
N LYS A 262 7.68 12.37 -25.89
CA LYS A 262 8.34 12.59 -27.17
C LYS A 262 9.45 13.64 -27.14
N ASN A 263 9.51 14.48 -26.12
CA ASN A 263 10.49 15.56 -25.99
C ASN A 263 11.72 15.13 -25.17
N MET A 264 11.89 13.86 -24.93
CA MET A 264 13.03 13.33 -24.19
C MET A 264 14.30 13.35 -25.05
N SER A 265 15.42 13.81 -24.47
CA SER A 265 16.76 13.61 -25.02
C SER A 265 17.41 12.38 -24.38
N TYR A 266 18.10 11.58 -25.18
CA TYR A 266 18.85 10.43 -24.72
C TYR A 266 20.26 10.42 -25.32
N ILE A 267 21.20 9.82 -24.61
CA ILE A 267 22.55 9.58 -25.11
C ILE A 267 22.80 8.07 -25.00
N GLN A 268 23.04 7.46 -26.13
CA GLN A 268 23.45 6.06 -26.17
C GLN A 268 24.97 6.00 -25.87
N LEU A 269 25.33 5.38 -24.77
CA LEU A 269 26.73 5.11 -24.44
C LEU A 269 27.26 4.06 -25.41
N LYS A 270 28.39 4.34 -26.07
CA LYS A 270 29.14 3.32 -26.81
C LYS A 270 29.80 2.42 -25.78
N HIS A 271 29.54 1.14 -25.85
CA HIS A 271 30.31 0.15 -25.14
C HIS A 271 31.66 0.04 -25.84
N ASP A 272 32.73 0.29 -25.08
CA ASP A 272 34.09 -0.09 -25.46
C ASP A 272 34.28 -1.59 -25.20
#